data_9261fa149b78d730e89b5430e09ed856
#
_entry.id   9261fa149b78d730e89b5430e09ed856
#
_cell.length_a   1.000
_cell.length_b   1.000
_cell.length_c   1.000
_cell.angle_alpha   90.00
_cell.angle_beta   90.00
_cell.angle_gamma   90.00
#
_symmetry.space_group_name_H-M   'P 1'
#
loop_
_entity.id
_entity.type
_entity.pdbx_description
1 polymer ?
#
loop_
_entity_poly.entity_id
_entity_poly.type
_entity_poly.pdbx_seq_one_letter_code
_entity_poly.pdbx_strand_id
1 'polypeptide(L)' 'MVPQIVFRTDASPTIGTGHVMRCLTLAGALAKKGTVVSFICREHAGHLCDLIEAQGFRVHRLPP' A
#
# COMPACT_ATOMS: atom_id res chain seq x y z
N MET A 1 6.26 20.15 10.44
CA MET A 1 5.98 19.42 9.18
C MET A 1 5.79 17.95 9.51
N VAL A 2 4.72 17.35 8.99
CA VAL A 2 4.44 15.92 9.20
C VAL A 2 5.18 15.12 8.12
N PRO A 3 5.97 14.09 8.50
CA PRO A 3 6.62 13.24 7.50
C PRO A 3 5.60 12.54 6.62
N GLN A 4 5.92 12.40 5.35
CA GLN A 4 5.08 11.71 4.37
C GLN A 4 5.90 10.64 3.66
N ILE A 5 5.33 9.46 3.53
CA ILE A 5 5.96 8.33 2.83
C ILE A 5 4.97 7.75 1.85
N VAL A 6 5.44 7.46 0.65
CA VAL A 6 4.65 6.78 -0.38
C VAL A 6 5.29 5.44 -0.69
N PHE A 7 4.51 4.37 -0.57
CA PHE A 7 4.94 3.04 -0.98
C PHE A 7 4.46 2.74 -2.39
N ARG A 8 5.36 2.32 -3.25
CA ARG A 8 5.01 1.78 -4.55
C ARG A 8 4.96 0.26 -4.41
N THR A 9 3.76 -0.32 -4.46
CA THR A 9 3.59 -1.77 -4.30
C THR A 9 2.62 -2.29 -5.34
N ASP A 10 2.89 -3.48 -5.87
CA ASP A 10 2.00 -4.17 -6.78
C ASP A 10 1.83 -5.61 -6.30
N ALA A 11 0.64 -6.16 -6.54
CA ALA A 11 0.35 -7.56 -6.30
C ALA A 11 -0.41 -8.13 -7.48
N SER A 12 -0.11 -9.35 -7.85
CA SER A 12 -0.79 -10.10 -8.90
C SER A 12 -0.55 -11.58 -8.65
N PRO A 13 -1.23 -12.49 -9.37
CA PRO A 13 -0.94 -13.92 -9.24
C PRO A 13 0.53 -14.26 -9.53
N THR A 14 1.20 -13.49 -10.38
CA THR A 14 2.61 -13.69 -10.72
C THR A 14 3.55 -13.10 -9.69
N ILE A 15 3.27 -11.87 -9.22
CA ILE A 15 4.14 -11.17 -8.28
C ILE A 15 3.99 -11.73 -6.85
N GLY A 16 2.77 -12.17 -6.51
CA GLY A 16 2.45 -12.61 -5.16
C GLY A 16 2.05 -11.44 -4.26
N THR A 17 1.73 -11.75 -3.00
CA THR A 17 1.17 -10.80 -2.05
C THR A 17 2.12 -10.42 -0.92
N GLY A 18 3.23 -11.16 -0.74
CA GLY A 18 4.13 -10.99 0.41
C GLY A 18 4.70 -9.59 0.52
N HIS A 19 5.05 -8.98 -0.62
CA HIS A 19 5.62 -7.64 -0.64
C HIS A 19 4.61 -6.60 -0.12
N VAL A 20 3.36 -6.67 -0.60
CA VAL A 20 2.31 -5.74 -0.16
C VAL A 20 2.03 -5.91 1.33
N MET A 21 1.97 -7.15 1.82
CA MET A 21 1.70 -7.40 3.23
C MET A 21 2.80 -6.87 4.14
N ARG A 22 4.07 -6.98 3.72
CA ARG A 22 5.20 -6.40 4.46
C ARG A 22 5.12 -4.87 4.49
N CYS A 23 4.77 -4.26 3.35
CA CYS A 23 4.61 -2.82 3.28
C CYS A 23 3.48 -2.34 4.20
N LEU A 24 2.37 -3.08 4.28
CA LEU A 24 1.26 -2.75 5.17
C LEU A 24 1.68 -2.80 6.64
N THR A 25 2.48 -3.80 7.03
CA THR A 25 2.98 -3.91 8.39
C THR A 25 3.85 -2.70 8.75
N LEU A 26 4.77 -2.34 7.86
CA LEU A 26 5.64 -1.19 8.06
C LEU A 26 4.83 0.11 8.08
N ALA A 27 3.87 0.26 7.16
CA ALA A 27 3.02 1.43 7.09
C ALA A 27 2.23 1.64 8.39
N GLY A 28 1.71 0.55 8.97
CA GLY A 28 1.01 0.62 10.25
C GLY A 28 1.90 1.13 11.38
N ALA A 29 3.14 0.65 11.43
CA ALA A 29 4.11 1.11 12.43
C ALA A 29 4.46 2.60 12.25
N LEU A 30 4.64 3.04 11.00
CA LEU A 30 4.95 4.44 10.70
C LEU A 30 3.77 5.35 11.02
N ALA A 31 2.55 4.93 10.71
CA ALA A 31 1.34 5.70 10.99
C ALA A 31 1.17 5.94 12.49
N LYS A 32 1.52 4.96 13.33
CA LYS A 32 1.48 5.11 14.78
C LYS A 32 2.43 6.17 15.29
N LYS A 33 3.48 6.49 14.53
CA LYS A 33 4.44 7.52 14.87
C LYS A 33 4.10 8.88 14.27
N GLY A 34 2.93 9.02 13.65
CA GLY A 34 2.48 10.27 13.08
C GLY A 34 2.89 10.50 11.63
N THR A 35 3.48 9.51 10.97
CA THR A 35 3.82 9.60 9.55
C THR A 35 2.58 9.44 8.70
N VAL A 36 2.39 10.31 7.71
CA VAL A 36 1.32 10.16 6.72
C VAL A 36 1.81 9.20 5.65
N VAL A 37 1.08 8.09 5.48
CA VAL A 37 1.48 7.02 4.57
C VAL A 37 0.42 6.89 3.48
N SER A 38 0.87 6.79 2.23
CA SER A 38 0.01 6.47 1.10
C SER A 38 0.67 5.42 0.22
N PHE A 39 -0.11 4.86 -0.70
CA PHE A 39 0.35 3.79 -1.56
C PHE A 39 0.05 4.14 -3.01
N ILE A 40 0.89 3.66 -3.91
CA ILE A 40 0.63 3.62 -5.35
C ILE A 40 0.60 2.15 -5.74
N CYS A 41 -0.53 1.71 -6.27
CA CYS A 41 -0.75 0.30 -6.60
C CYS A 41 -1.44 0.19 -7.95
N ARG A 42 -0.94 -0.71 -8.80
CA ARG A 42 -1.53 -0.96 -10.11
C ARG A 42 -2.71 -1.93 -9.97
N GLU A 43 -3.78 -1.67 -10.70
CA GLU A 43 -4.99 -2.49 -10.67
C GLU A 43 -4.86 -3.71 -11.58
N HIS A 44 -3.88 -4.57 -11.32
CA HIS A 44 -3.76 -5.88 -11.97
C HIS A 44 -4.82 -6.84 -11.47
N ALA A 45 -5.05 -7.94 -12.19
CA ALA A 45 -5.77 -9.09 -11.63
C ALA A 45 -5.05 -9.54 -10.35
N GLY A 46 -5.79 -9.74 -9.26
CA GLY A 46 -5.22 -10.11 -7.98
C GLY A 46 -4.57 -8.98 -7.20
N HIS A 47 -4.84 -7.71 -7.57
CA HIS A 47 -4.34 -6.56 -6.82
C HIS A 47 -4.94 -6.49 -5.41
N LEU A 48 -4.27 -5.77 -4.53
CA LEU A 48 -4.69 -5.62 -3.14
C LEU A 48 -5.07 -4.18 -2.79
N CYS A 49 -5.46 -3.36 -3.78
CA CYS A 49 -5.83 -1.97 -3.55
C CYS A 49 -6.95 -1.83 -2.52
N ASP A 50 -7.97 -2.68 -2.61
CA ASP A 50 -9.10 -2.64 -1.68
C ASP A 50 -8.66 -2.99 -0.26
N LEU A 51 -7.76 -3.96 -0.11
CA LEU A 51 -7.23 -4.33 1.19
C LEU A 51 -6.46 -3.18 1.82
N ILE A 52 -5.63 -2.52 1.03
CA ILE A 52 -4.84 -1.38 1.52
C ILE A 52 -5.76 -0.26 1.99
N GLU A 53 -6.80 0.05 1.21
CA GLU A 53 -7.78 1.06 1.57
C GLU A 53 -8.56 0.67 2.83
N ALA A 54 -8.89 -0.61 2.98
CA ALA A 54 -9.59 -1.11 4.16
C ALA A 54 -8.75 -0.96 5.43
N GLN A 55 -7.42 -0.91 5.30
CA GLN A 55 -6.53 -0.66 6.44
C GLN A 55 -6.43 0.83 6.79
N GLY A 56 -7.10 1.70 6.04
CA GLY A 56 -7.14 3.13 6.32
C GLY A 56 -6.13 3.97 5.56
N PHE A 57 -5.43 3.40 4.59
CA PHE A 57 -4.44 4.13 3.80
C PHE A 57 -5.02 4.61 2.48
N ARG A 58 -4.52 5.76 2.01
CA ARG A 58 -4.86 6.27 0.69
C ARG A 58 -4.10 5.47 -0.36
N VAL A 59 -4.79 5.09 -1.43
CA VAL A 59 -4.19 4.37 -2.55
C VAL A 59 -4.41 5.18 -3.83
N HIS A 60 -3.31 5.44 -4.54
CA HIS A 60 -3.36 5.97 -5.90
C HIS A 60 -3.33 4.77 -6.83
N ARG A 61 -4.46 4.49 -7.46
CA ARG A 61 -4.61 3.31 -8.32
C ARG A 61 -4.14 3.63 -9.73
N LEU A 62 -3.22 2.82 -10.25
CA LEU A 62 -2.76 2.93 -11.62
C LEU A 62 -3.52 1.93 -12.49
N PRO A 63 -3.77 2.24 -13.78
CA PRO A 63 -4.39 1.27 -14.70
C PRO A 63 -3.54 0.02 -14.81
N PRO A 64 -4.18 -1.11 -15.15
CA PRO A 64 -3.47 -2.38 -15.33
C PRO A 64 -2.40 -2.32 -16.42
#